data_e6b0b039cf381a4acd1a2b182a602619
#
_entry.id   e6b0b039cf381a4acd1a2b182a602619
#
_cell.length_a   1.000
_cell.length_b   1.000
_cell.length_c   1.000
_cell.angle_alpha   90.00
_cell.angle_beta   90.00
_cell.angle_gamma   90.00
#
_symmetry.space_group_name_H-M   'P 1'
#
loop_
_entity.id
_entity.type
_entity.pdbx_description
1 polymer ?
#
loop_
_entity_poly.entity_id
_entity_poly.type
_entity_poly.pdbx_seq_one_letter_code
_entity_poly.pdbx_strand_id
1 'polypeptide(L)'
;MQTNQDFNFTATETNIYDFLISHKAEVIKSNLRDLAKTIHVSPASVLRCIKKMGCDSFYELKFNFRNQQSTQINSQSQKNYLIDIARDFFTRPLLSEYQVTLANIKKMIRQSKTLCFFGVGTSGILAEYGARQFANFGIDAFYNKDPYYPYQRISKDMNSMVLIVLSVSGETGEAIRQIISLKNLKCKIVSITNTSYSTIAKLSDINLSYNVSAEVVSDTINITTQIPVLFLLEYLARELKK
;
A
#
# COMPACT_ATOMS: atom_id res chain seq x y z
N MET A 1 -1.72 10.46 25.05
CA MET A 1 -2.17 11.35 23.94
C MET A 1 -1.31 12.58 23.98
N GLN A 2 -0.60 12.87 22.91
CA GLN A 2 0.09 14.15 22.75
C GLN A 2 -0.96 15.26 22.69
N THR A 3 -0.71 16.36 23.39
CA THR A 3 -1.62 17.50 23.43
C THR A 3 -1.43 18.37 22.20
N ASN A 4 -2.39 19.24 21.89
CA ASN A 4 -2.39 20.16 20.73
C ASN A 4 -1.11 21.03 20.63
N GLN A 5 -0.35 21.16 21.71
CA GLN A 5 0.89 21.94 21.81
C GLN A 5 2.12 21.22 21.21
N ASP A 6 2.02 19.90 20.93
CA ASP A 6 3.12 19.11 20.39
C ASP A 6 3.17 19.15 18.84
N PHE A 7 2.12 19.69 18.19
CA PHE A 7 2.02 19.74 16.74
C PHE A 7 2.07 21.18 16.24
N ASN A 8 2.91 21.50 15.28
CA ASN A 8 2.95 22.80 14.64
C ASN A 8 1.82 22.92 13.60
N PHE A 9 0.57 23.09 14.07
CA PHE A 9 -0.64 23.21 13.25
C PHE A 9 -0.89 24.65 12.81
N THR A 10 -1.38 24.82 11.58
CA THR A 10 -2.02 26.05 11.14
C THR A 10 -3.42 26.18 11.78
N ALA A 11 -4.03 27.37 11.78
CA ALA A 11 -5.38 27.58 12.31
C ALA A 11 -6.41 26.60 11.71
N THR A 12 -6.33 26.33 10.40
CA THR A 12 -7.20 25.35 9.74
C THR A 12 -6.93 23.93 10.22
N GLU A 13 -5.67 23.55 10.40
CA GLU A 13 -5.31 22.22 10.89
C GLU A 13 -5.72 22.03 12.36
N THR A 14 -5.64 23.08 13.17
CA THR A 14 -6.16 23.06 14.55
C THR A 14 -7.65 22.78 14.57
N ASN A 15 -8.45 23.48 13.75
CA ASN A 15 -9.89 23.23 13.66
C ASN A 15 -10.22 21.79 13.21
N ILE A 16 -9.45 21.27 12.25
CA ILE A 16 -9.59 19.87 11.80
C ILE A 16 -9.28 18.93 12.95
N TYR A 17 -8.15 19.12 13.63
CA TYR A 17 -7.73 18.31 14.77
C TYR A 17 -8.78 18.28 15.89
N ASP A 18 -9.27 19.46 16.31
CA ASP A 18 -10.26 19.58 17.37
C ASP A 18 -11.57 18.86 17.02
N PHE A 19 -12.00 18.95 15.75
CA PHE A 19 -13.15 18.19 15.27
C PHE A 19 -12.90 16.69 15.31
N LEU A 20 -11.77 16.23 14.78
CA LEU A 20 -11.41 14.80 14.76
C LEU A 20 -11.39 14.20 16.16
N ILE A 21 -10.85 14.91 17.14
CA ILE A 21 -10.72 14.43 18.52
C ILE A 21 -12.06 14.47 19.25
N SER A 22 -12.86 15.50 19.05
CA SER A 22 -14.15 15.68 19.76
C SER A 22 -15.28 14.81 19.19
N HIS A 23 -15.20 14.44 17.90
CA HIS A 23 -16.26 13.68 17.19
C HIS A 23 -15.80 12.28 16.74
N LYS A 24 -14.98 11.60 17.55
CA LYS A 24 -14.37 10.28 17.19
C LYS A 24 -15.40 9.26 16.69
N ALA A 25 -16.57 9.17 17.32
CA ALA A 25 -17.60 8.20 16.92
C ALA A 25 -18.19 8.49 15.51
N GLU A 26 -18.29 9.76 15.15
CA GLU A 26 -18.73 10.21 13.82
C GLU A 26 -17.61 9.99 12.79
N VAL A 27 -16.39 10.35 13.13
CA VAL A 27 -15.18 10.12 12.28
C VAL A 27 -15.04 8.65 11.92
N ILE A 28 -15.22 7.73 12.89
CA ILE A 28 -15.16 6.29 12.66
C ILE A 28 -16.17 5.81 11.61
N LYS A 29 -17.35 6.41 11.56
CA LYS A 29 -18.45 6.02 10.65
C LYS A 29 -18.40 6.73 9.30
N SER A 30 -17.78 7.91 9.20
CA SER A 30 -17.73 8.71 7.99
C SER A 30 -16.69 8.23 6.99
N ASN A 31 -16.84 8.62 5.73
CA ASN A 31 -15.75 8.59 4.76
C ASN A 31 -15.04 9.96 4.71
N LEU A 32 -13.83 10.00 4.13
CA LEU A 32 -12.99 11.19 4.10
C LEU A 32 -13.68 12.39 3.41
N ARG A 33 -14.44 12.15 2.33
CA ARG A 33 -15.11 13.21 1.56
C ARG A 33 -16.26 13.83 2.34
N ASP A 34 -17.07 13.00 2.98
CA ASP A 34 -18.20 13.45 3.78
C ASP A 34 -17.70 14.20 5.01
N LEU A 35 -16.67 13.68 5.68
CA LEU A 35 -16.03 14.38 6.79
C LEU A 35 -15.51 15.76 6.37
N ALA A 36 -14.79 15.84 5.26
CA ALA A 36 -14.25 17.09 4.74
C ALA A 36 -15.35 18.11 4.43
N LYS A 37 -16.50 17.65 3.90
CA LYS A 37 -17.69 18.49 3.70
C LYS A 37 -18.26 18.99 5.03
N THR A 38 -18.40 18.13 6.04
CA THR A 38 -18.92 18.48 7.37
C THR A 38 -18.11 19.59 8.02
N ILE A 39 -16.78 19.55 7.89
CA ILE A 39 -15.89 20.56 8.46
C ILE A 39 -15.50 21.67 7.48
N HIS A 40 -16.15 21.73 6.32
CA HIS A 40 -15.95 22.75 5.28
C HIS A 40 -14.50 22.94 4.82
N VAL A 41 -13.78 21.84 4.63
CA VAL A 41 -12.38 21.85 4.13
C VAL A 41 -12.20 20.87 2.97
N SER A 42 -11.04 20.94 2.32
CA SER A 42 -10.70 19.94 1.30
C SER A 42 -10.28 18.59 1.92
N PRO A 43 -10.57 17.45 1.26
CA PRO A 43 -10.04 16.16 1.69
C PRO A 43 -8.52 16.14 1.85
N ALA A 44 -7.81 16.89 1.01
CA ALA A 44 -6.36 17.03 1.09
C ALA A 44 -5.90 17.75 2.38
N SER A 45 -6.66 18.72 2.85
CA SER A 45 -6.38 19.42 4.12
C SER A 45 -6.56 18.48 5.31
N VAL A 46 -7.61 17.66 5.30
CA VAL A 46 -7.83 16.63 6.33
C VAL A 46 -6.68 15.64 6.36
N LEU A 47 -6.25 15.13 5.20
CA LEU A 47 -5.12 14.18 5.13
C LEU A 47 -3.81 14.79 5.60
N ARG A 48 -3.54 16.08 5.30
CA ARG A 48 -2.34 16.76 5.81
C ARG A 48 -2.35 16.86 7.34
N CYS A 49 -3.47 17.21 7.93
CA CYS A 49 -3.63 17.25 9.38
C CYS A 49 -3.40 15.86 9.99
N ILE A 50 -4.03 14.83 9.46
CA ILE A 50 -3.90 13.43 9.90
C ILE A 50 -2.45 12.97 9.86
N LYS A 51 -1.70 13.34 8.83
CA LYS A 51 -0.26 13.03 8.73
C LYS A 51 0.56 13.71 9.81
N LYS A 52 0.29 14.96 10.11
CA LYS A 52 0.93 15.65 11.23
C LYS A 52 0.58 15.01 12.57
N MET A 53 -0.58 14.38 12.69
CA MET A 53 -0.97 13.57 13.85
C MET A 53 -0.26 12.22 13.94
N GLY A 54 0.62 11.90 12.98
CA GLY A 54 1.38 10.65 12.95
C GLY A 54 0.60 9.45 12.37
N CYS A 55 -0.47 9.71 11.61
CA CYS A 55 -1.22 8.67 10.90
C CYS A 55 -1.01 8.80 9.39
N ASP A 56 -0.66 7.73 8.71
CA ASP A 56 -0.40 7.72 7.26
C ASP A 56 -1.67 7.82 6.42
N SER A 57 -2.83 7.46 7.00
CA SER A 57 -4.10 7.46 6.30
C SER A 57 -5.28 7.81 7.23
N PHE A 58 -6.40 8.24 6.62
CA PHE A 58 -7.67 8.45 7.34
C PHE A 58 -8.17 7.14 7.96
N TYR A 59 -7.89 6.02 7.34
CA TYR A 59 -8.25 4.72 7.87
C TYR A 59 -7.47 4.40 9.16
N GLU A 60 -6.16 4.65 9.17
CA GLU A 60 -5.32 4.45 10.36
C GLU A 60 -5.79 5.31 11.52
N LEU A 61 -6.17 6.57 11.26
CA LEU A 61 -6.78 7.42 12.29
C LEU A 61 -8.05 6.77 12.86
N LYS A 62 -8.94 6.29 12.01
CA LYS A 62 -10.18 5.61 12.42
C LYS A 62 -9.90 4.37 13.25
N PHE A 63 -8.89 3.60 12.84
CA PHE A 63 -8.45 2.42 13.57
C PHE A 63 -7.92 2.78 14.96
N ASN A 64 -7.07 3.80 15.05
CA ASN A 64 -6.53 4.28 16.33
C ASN A 64 -7.66 4.77 17.26
N PHE A 65 -8.67 5.44 16.72
CA PHE A 65 -9.84 5.85 17.49
C PHE A 65 -10.68 4.67 17.97
N ARG A 66 -10.89 3.64 17.15
CA ARG A 66 -11.57 2.40 17.57
C ARG A 66 -10.83 1.70 18.71
N ASN A 67 -9.51 1.58 18.61
CA ASN A 67 -8.69 0.94 19.63
C ASN A 67 -8.68 1.69 20.97
N GLN A 68 -8.74 3.03 20.92
CA GLN A 68 -8.85 3.84 22.14
C GLN A 68 -10.22 3.71 22.84
N GLN A 69 -11.27 3.39 22.11
CA GLN A 69 -12.60 3.11 22.70
C GLN A 69 -12.68 1.69 23.28
N SER A 70 -11.81 0.77 22.87
CA SER A 70 -11.81 -0.64 23.25
C SER A 70 -10.73 -0.97 24.31
N THR A 71 -10.58 -0.17 25.35
CA THR A 71 -9.76 -0.52 26.54
C THR A 71 -10.35 -1.69 27.35
N GLN A 72 -11.44 -2.29 26.89
CA GLN A 72 -11.88 -3.63 27.27
C GLN A 72 -11.68 -4.55 26.07
N ILE A 73 -10.53 -5.22 26.04
CA ILE A 73 -10.18 -6.21 25.01
C ILE A 73 -11.12 -7.41 25.14
N ASN A 74 -12.24 -7.36 24.50
CA ASN A 74 -13.02 -8.54 24.20
C ASN A 74 -12.43 -9.22 22.96
N SER A 75 -12.11 -10.49 23.06
CA SER A 75 -11.63 -11.36 21.96
C SER A 75 -12.50 -11.33 20.69
N GLN A 76 -13.69 -10.77 20.78
CA GLN A 76 -14.65 -10.56 19.69
C GLN A 76 -14.28 -9.37 18.80
N SER A 77 -13.57 -8.35 19.33
CA SER A 77 -13.16 -7.20 18.53
C SER A 77 -11.98 -7.50 17.61
N GLN A 78 -11.12 -8.45 18.01
CA GLN A 78 -10.03 -8.93 17.13
C GLN A 78 -10.55 -9.77 15.96
N LYS A 79 -11.63 -10.54 16.15
CA LYS A 79 -12.24 -11.34 15.07
C LYS A 79 -12.83 -10.48 13.95
N ASN A 80 -13.31 -9.30 14.23
CA ASN A 80 -13.93 -8.41 13.24
C ASN A 80 -12.90 -7.50 12.53
N TYR A 81 -11.70 -7.33 13.10
CA TYR A 81 -10.68 -6.44 12.56
C TYR A 81 -10.32 -6.72 11.09
N LEU A 82 -9.98 -7.98 10.77
CA LEU A 82 -9.62 -8.36 9.41
C LEU A 82 -10.80 -8.22 8.43
N ILE A 83 -12.03 -8.52 8.90
CA ILE A 83 -13.26 -8.35 8.13
C ILE A 83 -13.51 -6.87 7.85
N ASP A 84 -13.29 -6.01 8.84
CA ASP A 84 -13.49 -4.56 8.72
C ASP A 84 -12.47 -3.93 7.75
N ILE A 85 -11.21 -4.34 7.81
CA ILE A 85 -10.19 -3.91 6.84
C ILE A 85 -10.57 -4.37 5.43
N ALA A 86 -10.93 -5.63 5.26
CA ALA A 86 -11.32 -6.17 3.97
C ALA A 86 -12.56 -5.44 3.41
N ARG A 87 -13.59 -5.23 4.25
CA ARG A 87 -14.79 -4.48 3.87
C ARG A 87 -14.44 -3.06 3.46
N ASP A 88 -13.65 -2.34 4.27
CA ASP A 88 -13.24 -0.97 3.95
C ASP A 88 -12.47 -0.93 2.62
N PHE A 89 -11.53 -1.84 2.43
CA PHE A 89 -10.78 -1.93 1.18
C PHE A 89 -11.69 -2.17 -0.02
N PHE A 90 -12.63 -3.12 0.04
CA PHE A 90 -13.51 -3.47 -1.08
C PHE A 90 -14.67 -2.49 -1.29
N THR A 91 -15.02 -1.66 -0.32
CA THR A 91 -16.04 -0.61 -0.47
C THR A 91 -15.47 0.71 -0.95
N ARG A 92 -14.15 0.88 -0.99
CA ARG A 92 -13.54 2.06 -1.62
C ARG A 92 -13.89 2.09 -3.11
N PRO A 93 -13.95 3.27 -3.72
CA PRO A 93 -14.02 3.38 -5.17
C PRO A 93 -12.65 3.00 -5.80
N LEU A 94 -12.18 1.79 -5.49
CA LEU A 94 -10.85 1.28 -5.83
C LEU A 94 -10.53 1.48 -7.31
N LEU A 95 -11.48 1.15 -8.16
CA LEU A 95 -11.25 1.21 -9.60
C LEU A 95 -11.14 2.66 -10.09
N SER A 96 -11.90 3.61 -9.54
CA SER A 96 -11.81 5.01 -9.95
C SER A 96 -10.55 5.71 -9.44
N GLU A 97 -10.10 5.38 -8.23
CA GLU A 97 -8.86 5.93 -7.67
C GLU A 97 -7.61 5.36 -8.34
N TYR A 98 -7.66 4.10 -8.73
CA TYR A 98 -6.52 3.40 -9.35
C TYR A 98 -6.55 3.37 -10.87
N GLN A 99 -7.61 3.84 -11.53
CA GLN A 99 -7.78 3.70 -12.99
C GLN A 99 -6.56 4.15 -13.78
N VAL A 100 -6.04 5.33 -13.49
CA VAL A 100 -4.87 5.88 -14.21
C VAL A 100 -3.62 5.05 -13.93
N THR A 101 -3.40 4.72 -12.66
CA THR A 101 -2.25 3.91 -12.23
C THR A 101 -2.29 2.52 -12.86
N LEU A 102 -3.45 1.86 -12.80
CA LEU A 102 -3.65 0.53 -13.40
C LEU A 102 -3.48 0.55 -14.92
N ALA A 103 -3.99 1.59 -15.60
CA ALA A 103 -3.80 1.76 -17.04
C ALA A 103 -2.31 1.89 -17.40
N ASN A 104 -1.54 2.67 -16.63
CA ASN A 104 -0.11 2.82 -16.83
C ASN A 104 0.66 1.53 -16.56
N ILE A 105 0.31 0.78 -15.50
CA ILE A 105 0.88 -0.54 -15.22
C ILE A 105 0.60 -1.50 -16.36
N LYS A 106 -0.67 -1.59 -16.83
CA LYS A 106 -1.05 -2.45 -17.96
C LYS A 106 -0.28 -2.11 -19.23
N LYS A 107 -0.12 -0.82 -19.52
CA LYS A 107 0.67 -0.36 -20.67
C LYS A 107 2.14 -0.81 -20.53
N MET A 108 2.75 -0.61 -19.38
CA MET A 108 4.14 -1.00 -19.12
C MET A 108 4.34 -2.51 -19.26
N ILE A 109 3.43 -3.31 -18.70
CA ILE A 109 3.48 -4.78 -18.80
C ILE A 109 3.33 -5.26 -20.24
N ARG A 110 2.40 -4.68 -21.01
CA ARG A 110 2.20 -5.05 -22.43
C ARG A 110 3.41 -4.75 -23.31
N GLN A 111 4.24 -3.79 -22.92
CA GLN A 111 5.47 -3.42 -23.63
C GLN A 111 6.67 -4.26 -23.22
N SER A 112 6.56 -5.05 -22.15
CA SER A 112 7.62 -5.93 -21.68
C SER A 112 7.57 -7.29 -22.36
N LYS A 113 8.71 -7.98 -22.40
CA LYS A 113 8.80 -9.38 -22.86
C LYS A 113 8.48 -10.35 -21.74
N THR A 114 8.88 -10.01 -20.52
CA THR A 114 8.70 -10.87 -19.36
C THR A 114 8.53 -10.07 -18.09
N LEU A 115 7.87 -10.64 -17.09
CA LEU A 115 7.68 -10.09 -15.75
C LEU A 115 8.48 -10.87 -14.73
N CYS A 116 9.14 -10.16 -13.81
CA CYS A 116 9.70 -10.75 -12.61
C CYS A 116 8.95 -10.23 -11.40
N PHE A 117 8.34 -11.12 -10.63
CA PHE A 117 7.76 -10.78 -9.33
C PHE A 117 8.82 -10.96 -8.24
N PHE A 118 8.97 -9.97 -7.39
CA PHE A 118 9.95 -9.98 -6.32
C PHE A 118 9.33 -9.58 -4.97
N GLY A 119 9.73 -10.28 -3.94
CA GLY A 119 9.36 -9.97 -2.56
C GLY A 119 10.17 -10.81 -1.59
N VAL A 120 10.25 -10.39 -0.34
CA VAL A 120 10.96 -11.08 0.74
C VAL A 120 9.94 -11.55 1.78
N GLY A 121 10.18 -12.69 2.41
CA GLY A 121 9.28 -13.27 3.42
C GLY A 121 7.88 -13.55 2.85
N THR A 122 6.84 -13.10 3.55
CA THR A 122 5.42 -13.29 3.13
C THR A 122 5.13 -12.65 1.78
N SER A 123 5.72 -11.48 1.51
CA SER A 123 5.63 -10.84 0.19
C SER A 123 6.28 -11.67 -0.92
N GLY A 124 7.32 -12.46 -0.60
CA GLY A 124 7.91 -13.41 -1.55
C GLY A 124 6.97 -14.57 -1.91
N ILE A 125 6.15 -15.03 -0.96
CA ILE A 125 5.10 -16.04 -1.22
C ILE A 125 4.05 -15.47 -2.18
N LEU A 126 3.65 -14.21 -1.97
CA LEU A 126 2.72 -13.54 -2.87
C LEU A 126 3.33 -13.22 -4.24
N ALA A 127 4.64 -12.98 -4.32
CA ALA A 127 5.35 -12.84 -5.58
C ALA A 127 5.28 -14.13 -6.41
N GLU A 128 5.48 -15.28 -5.78
CA GLU A 128 5.32 -16.60 -6.40
C GLU A 128 3.87 -16.82 -6.87
N TYR A 129 2.90 -16.52 -6.01
CA TYR A 129 1.48 -16.58 -6.36
C TYR A 129 1.17 -15.67 -7.56
N GLY A 130 1.63 -14.41 -7.54
CA GLY A 130 1.42 -13.45 -8.62
C GLY A 130 1.98 -13.95 -9.95
N ALA A 131 3.23 -14.40 -9.97
CA ALA A 131 3.85 -14.97 -11.17
C ALA A 131 3.02 -16.13 -11.73
N ARG A 132 2.55 -17.03 -10.86
CA ARG A 132 1.71 -18.16 -11.27
C ARG A 132 0.36 -17.69 -11.84
N GLN A 133 -0.29 -16.68 -11.22
CA GLN A 133 -1.55 -16.15 -11.73
C GLN A 133 -1.37 -15.54 -13.12
N PHE A 134 -0.34 -14.72 -13.32
CA PHE A 134 -0.07 -14.11 -14.62
C PHE A 134 0.23 -15.17 -15.69
N ALA A 135 1.00 -16.20 -15.37
CA ALA A 135 1.26 -17.31 -16.27
C ALA A 135 -0.02 -18.07 -16.66
N ASN A 136 -0.99 -18.23 -15.75
CA ASN A 136 -2.29 -18.85 -16.04
C ASN A 136 -3.09 -18.04 -17.09
N PHE A 137 -2.83 -16.75 -17.21
CA PHE A 137 -3.43 -15.87 -18.22
C PHE A 137 -2.57 -15.69 -19.48
N GLY A 138 -1.53 -16.51 -19.65
CA GLY A 138 -0.66 -16.51 -20.85
C GLY A 138 0.37 -15.39 -20.88
N ILE A 139 0.70 -14.80 -19.73
CA ILE A 139 1.71 -13.75 -19.60
C ILE A 139 3.02 -14.41 -19.13
N ASP A 140 4.12 -14.16 -19.82
CA ASP A 140 5.43 -14.67 -19.41
C ASP A 140 5.86 -14.00 -18.10
N ALA A 141 5.84 -14.77 -17.01
CA ALA A 141 6.09 -14.30 -15.67
C ALA A 141 6.81 -15.34 -14.83
N PHE A 142 7.81 -14.91 -14.09
CA PHE A 142 8.50 -15.70 -13.10
C PHE A 142 8.63 -14.92 -11.78
N TYR A 143 9.10 -15.57 -10.73
CA TYR A 143 9.31 -14.92 -9.44
C TYR A 143 10.72 -15.13 -8.93
N ASN A 144 11.14 -14.24 -8.05
CA ASN A 144 12.38 -14.35 -7.31
C ASN A 144 12.15 -13.91 -5.85
N LYS A 145 12.63 -14.72 -4.91
CA LYS A 145 12.60 -14.44 -3.47
C LYS A 145 13.99 -14.19 -2.89
N ASP A 146 15.03 -14.38 -3.71
CA ASP A 146 16.41 -14.14 -3.31
C ASP A 146 16.81 -12.68 -3.56
N PRO A 147 17.02 -11.88 -2.51
CA PRO A 147 17.43 -10.50 -2.65
C PRO A 147 18.86 -10.31 -3.15
N TYR A 148 19.64 -11.37 -3.20
CA TYR A 148 21.03 -11.38 -3.69
C TYR A 148 21.18 -11.96 -5.08
N TYR A 149 20.05 -12.22 -5.77
CA TYR A 149 20.07 -12.81 -7.11
C TYR A 149 20.85 -11.91 -8.08
N PRO A 150 21.85 -12.49 -8.81
CA PRO A 150 22.80 -11.70 -9.58
C PRO A 150 22.28 -11.31 -10.96
N TYR A 151 21.18 -10.56 -11.04
CA TYR A 151 20.58 -10.11 -12.30
C TYR A 151 21.58 -9.48 -13.26
N GLN A 152 22.53 -8.71 -12.74
CA GLN A 152 23.55 -8.01 -13.53
C GLN A 152 24.43 -8.94 -14.36
N ARG A 153 24.55 -10.21 -13.96
CA ARG A 153 25.39 -11.22 -14.65
C ARG A 153 24.62 -12.10 -15.63
N ILE A 154 23.29 -12.14 -15.50
CA ILE A 154 22.47 -13.17 -16.15
C ILE A 154 21.74 -12.61 -17.36
N SER A 155 21.27 -11.38 -17.33
CA SER A 155 20.49 -10.80 -18.43
C SER A 155 21.17 -9.60 -19.05
N LYS A 156 21.30 -9.63 -20.37
CA LYS A 156 21.83 -8.51 -21.16
C LYS A 156 20.74 -7.51 -21.53
N ASP A 157 19.45 -7.84 -21.41
CA ASP A 157 18.32 -7.02 -21.85
C ASP A 157 17.31 -6.79 -20.72
N MET A 158 17.76 -6.07 -19.68
CA MET A 158 16.89 -5.67 -18.57
C MET A 158 15.81 -4.67 -18.96
N ASN A 159 15.97 -3.95 -20.08
CA ASN A 159 14.99 -2.99 -20.58
C ASN A 159 13.68 -3.66 -21.00
N SER A 160 13.73 -4.94 -21.38
CA SER A 160 12.55 -5.70 -21.81
C SER A 160 11.82 -6.39 -20.66
N MET A 161 12.33 -6.27 -19.43
CA MET A 161 11.75 -6.84 -18.22
C MET A 161 11.06 -5.77 -17.38
N VAL A 162 9.92 -6.11 -16.79
CA VAL A 162 9.31 -5.34 -15.72
C VAL A 162 9.46 -6.11 -14.41
N LEU A 163 10.03 -5.46 -13.39
CA LEU A 163 10.06 -5.98 -12.03
C LEU A 163 8.82 -5.51 -11.26
N ILE A 164 8.04 -6.44 -10.74
CA ILE A 164 6.91 -6.16 -9.85
C ILE A 164 7.34 -6.48 -8.43
N VAL A 165 7.55 -5.44 -7.63
CA VAL A 165 8.03 -5.54 -6.24
C VAL A 165 6.86 -5.51 -5.29
N LEU A 166 6.76 -6.52 -4.43
CA LEU A 166 5.80 -6.59 -3.34
C LEU A 166 6.52 -6.33 -2.01
N SER A 167 6.07 -5.31 -1.28
CA SER A 167 6.62 -5.00 0.04
C SER A 167 5.60 -4.27 0.90
N VAL A 168 5.21 -4.85 2.03
CA VAL A 168 4.24 -4.25 2.95
C VAL A 168 4.74 -2.93 3.48
N SER A 169 5.89 -2.91 4.13
CA SER A 169 6.48 -1.68 4.67
C SER A 169 7.00 -0.74 3.58
N GLY A 170 7.47 -1.32 2.48
CA GLY A 170 8.20 -0.58 1.46
C GLY A 170 9.59 -0.09 1.91
N GLU A 171 10.09 -0.62 3.04
CA GLU A 171 11.37 -0.22 3.66
C GLU A 171 12.36 -1.39 3.79
N THR A 172 12.07 -2.53 3.17
CA THR A 172 12.95 -3.71 3.21
C THR A 172 14.29 -3.39 2.52
N GLY A 173 15.37 -3.30 3.27
CA GLY A 173 16.69 -2.84 2.79
C GLY A 173 17.23 -3.68 1.64
N GLU A 174 17.04 -5.00 1.68
CA GLU A 174 17.42 -5.94 0.62
C GLU A 174 16.69 -5.64 -0.68
N ALA A 175 15.38 -5.39 -0.60
CA ALA A 175 14.56 -5.03 -1.76
C ALA A 175 14.97 -3.67 -2.33
N ILE A 176 15.27 -2.69 -1.49
CA ILE A 176 15.74 -1.36 -1.91
C ILE A 176 17.04 -1.49 -2.70
N ARG A 177 18.03 -2.25 -2.17
CA ARG A 177 19.31 -2.48 -2.87
C ARG A 177 19.10 -3.13 -4.24
N GLN A 178 18.21 -4.12 -4.33
CA GLN A 178 17.92 -4.81 -5.57
C GLN A 178 17.26 -3.87 -6.61
N ILE A 179 16.31 -3.04 -6.16
CA ILE A 179 15.66 -2.04 -7.02
C ILE A 179 16.67 -1.07 -7.59
N ILE A 180 17.53 -0.48 -6.74
CA ILE A 180 18.57 0.47 -7.17
C ILE A 180 19.48 -0.18 -8.22
N SER A 181 19.92 -1.43 -7.98
CA SER A 181 20.75 -2.18 -8.91
C SER A 181 20.07 -2.37 -10.26
N LEU A 182 18.79 -2.78 -10.27
CA LEU A 182 18.05 -3.03 -11.50
C LEU A 182 17.67 -1.74 -12.25
N LYS A 183 17.42 -0.65 -11.54
CA LYS A 183 17.22 0.66 -12.18
C LYS A 183 18.46 1.13 -12.94
N ASN A 184 19.65 0.90 -12.40
CA ASN A 184 20.90 1.20 -13.09
C ASN A 184 21.05 0.39 -14.41
N LEU A 185 20.39 -0.75 -14.49
CA LEU A 185 20.28 -1.57 -15.72
C LEU A 185 19.08 -1.19 -16.59
N LYS A 186 18.40 -0.08 -16.29
CA LYS A 186 17.20 0.43 -17.00
C LYS A 186 15.99 -0.49 -16.93
N CYS A 187 15.93 -1.42 -15.98
CA CYS A 187 14.75 -2.23 -15.71
C CYS A 187 13.60 -1.31 -15.23
N LYS A 188 12.40 -1.55 -15.71
CA LYS A 188 11.19 -0.85 -15.25
C LYS A 188 10.68 -1.48 -13.97
N ILE A 189 10.32 -0.64 -13.00
CA ILE A 189 9.92 -1.08 -11.67
C ILE A 189 8.48 -0.66 -11.40
N VAL A 190 7.64 -1.63 -11.09
CA VAL A 190 6.30 -1.44 -10.51
C VAL A 190 6.36 -1.93 -9.07
N SER A 191 5.83 -1.18 -8.11
CA SER A 191 5.73 -1.66 -6.74
C SER A 191 4.29 -1.68 -6.24
N ILE A 192 3.97 -2.66 -5.40
CA ILE A 192 2.74 -2.74 -4.61
C ILE A 192 3.15 -2.67 -3.15
N THR A 193 2.79 -1.57 -2.47
CA THR A 193 3.18 -1.26 -1.09
C THR A 193 1.98 -0.86 -0.25
N ASN A 194 2.08 -0.89 1.07
CA ASN A 194 1.00 -0.38 1.90
C ASN A 194 0.86 1.14 1.79
N THR A 195 1.96 1.88 1.64
CA THR A 195 1.96 3.34 1.55
C THR A 195 2.75 3.85 0.36
N SER A 196 2.30 4.97 -0.23
CA SER A 196 3.00 5.66 -1.33
C SER A 196 4.22 6.47 -0.88
N TYR A 197 4.41 6.64 0.42
CA TYR A 197 5.52 7.43 0.99
C TYR A 197 6.78 6.63 1.25
N SER A 198 6.72 5.31 1.15
CA SER A 198 7.84 4.43 1.40
C SER A 198 8.98 4.60 0.38
N THR A 199 10.18 4.19 0.78
CA THR A 199 11.38 4.26 -0.07
C THR A 199 11.20 3.46 -1.36
N ILE A 200 10.65 2.24 -1.29
CA ILE A 200 10.37 1.42 -2.47
C ILE A 200 9.36 2.10 -3.40
N ALA A 201 8.29 2.69 -2.84
CA ALA A 201 7.29 3.40 -3.62
C ALA A 201 7.91 4.56 -4.41
N LYS A 202 8.77 5.37 -3.76
CA LYS A 202 9.45 6.51 -4.38
C LYS A 202 10.51 6.11 -5.42
N LEU A 203 11.14 4.97 -5.24
CA LEU A 203 12.14 4.44 -6.19
C LEU A 203 11.49 3.80 -7.42
N SER A 204 10.23 3.41 -7.36
CA SER A 204 9.54 2.74 -8.47
C SER A 204 9.13 3.71 -9.58
N ASP A 205 9.04 3.21 -10.81
CA ASP A 205 8.49 3.99 -11.93
C ASP A 205 6.97 4.18 -11.76
N ILE A 206 6.29 3.16 -11.21
CA ILE A 206 4.87 3.23 -10.84
C ILE A 206 4.69 2.52 -9.49
N ASN A 207 3.99 3.17 -8.57
CA ASN A 207 3.58 2.57 -7.30
C ASN A 207 2.05 2.42 -7.23
N LEU A 208 1.60 1.29 -6.72
CA LEU A 208 0.22 1.01 -6.36
C LEU A 208 0.16 0.78 -4.85
N SER A 209 -0.34 1.75 -4.09
CA SER A 209 -0.46 1.64 -2.63
C SER A 209 -1.87 1.27 -2.21
N TYR A 210 -2.00 0.33 -1.25
CA TYR A 210 -3.31 -0.16 -0.82
C TYR A 210 -3.81 0.44 0.50
N ASN A 211 -2.97 1.16 1.23
CA ASN A 211 -3.30 2.00 2.38
C ASN A 211 -4.25 1.34 3.40
N VAL A 212 -3.80 0.28 4.06
CA VAL A 212 -4.46 -0.32 5.23
C VAL A 212 -3.66 -0.03 6.50
N SER A 213 -4.29 -0.17 7.67
CA SER A 213 -3.57 -0.01 8.95
C SER A 213 -2.42 -0.99 9.06
N ALA A 214 -1.25 -0.47 9.38
CA ALA A 214 -0.07 -1.29 9.62
C ALA A 214 -0.18 -2.00 10.97
N GLU A 215 0.18 -3.28 10.99
CA GLU A 215 0.29 -4.10 12.20
C GLU A 215 1.72 -4.65 12.30
N VAL A 216 2.54 -3.96 13.09
CA VAL A 216 3.95 -4.31 13.28
C VAL A 216 4.12 -4.80 14.71
N VAL A 217 4.58 -6.04 14.86
CA VAL A 217 4.86 -6.67 16.16
C VAL A 217 6.28 -6.35 16.63
N SER A 218 7.22 -6.32 15.68
CA SER A 218 8.63 -5.97 15.92
C SER A 218 9.26 -5.52 14.61
N ASP A 219 10.49 -5.04 14.64
CA ASP A 219 11.26 -4.60 13.46
C ASP A 219 11.31 -5.64 12.33
N THR A 220 11.19 -6.92 12.68
CA THR A 220 11.25 -8.04 11.72
C THR A 220 9.91 -8.72 11.47
N ILE A 221 8.87 -8.43 12.28
CA ILE A 221 7.56 -9.10 12.22
C ILE A 221 6.48 -8.07 11.90
N ASN A 222 6.07 -8.05 10.66
CA ASN A 222 4.96 -7.24 10.15
C ASN A 222 3.81 -8.17 9.76
N ILE A 223 2.70 -8.10 10.50
CA ILE A 223 1.50 -8.92 10.31
C ILE A 223 0.37 -8.17 9.58
N THR A 224 0.66 -7.00 9.04
CA THR A 224 -0.30 -6.24 8.22
C THR A 224 -0.90 -7.13 7.14
N THR A 225 -2.23 -7.11 7.04
CA THR A 225 -2.94 -7.94 6.06
C THR A 225 -2.49 -7.65 4.64
N GLN A 226 -2.31 -8.70 3.85
CA GLN A 226 -1.98 -8.62 2.43
C GLN A 226 -3.14 -9.06 1.52
N ILE A 227 -4.37 -9.13 2.04
CA ILE A 227 -5.59 -9.37 1.23
C ILE A 227 -5.66 -8.38 0.05
N PRO A 228 -5.39 -7.06 0.24
CA PRO A 228 -5.35 -6.13 -0.88
C PRO A 228 -4.35 -6.50 -1.97
N VAL A 229 -3.17 -6.97 -1.59
CA VAL A 229 -2.13 -7.37 -2.55
C VAL A 229 -2.61 -8.55 -3.40
N LEU A 230 -3.19 -9.57 -2.75
CA LEU A 230 -3.75 -10.73 -3.42
C LEU A 230 -4.81 -10.33 -4.45
N PHE A 231 -5.76 -9.47 -4.04
CA PHE A 231 -6.81 -8.94 -4.93
C PHE A 231 -6.21 -8.18 -6.12
N LEU A 232 -5.24 -7.28 -5.88
CA LEU A 232 -4.62 -6.47 -6.94
C LEU A 232 -3.85 -7.34 -7.95
N LEU A 233 -3.19 -8.39 -7.49
CA LEU A 233 -2.50 -9.35 -8.36
C LEU A 233 -3.49 -10.08 -9.27
N GLU A 234 -4.59 -10.59 -8.71
CA GLU A 234 -5.61 -11.27 -9.51
C GLU A 234 -6.33 -10.32 -10.46
N TYR A 235 -6.65 -9.11 -10.00
CA TYR A 235 -7.28 -8.10 -10.83
C TYR A 235 -6.41 -7.74 -12.03
N LEU A 236 -5.12 -7.42 -11.79
CA LEU A 236 -4.17 -7.09 -12.88
C LEU A 236 -3.99 -8.25 -13.86
N ALA A 237 -3.88 -9.49 -13.37
CA ALA A 237 -3.72 -10.65 -14.24
C ALA A 237 -4.94 -10.83 -15.18
N ARG A 238 -6.17 -10.64 -14.65
CA ARG A 238 -7.41 -10.73 -15.45
C ARG A 238 -7.53 -9.62 -16.48
N GLU A 239 -7.17 -8.40 -16.11
CA GLU A 239 -7.19 -7.24 -16.99
C GLU A 239 -6.14 -7.28 -18.13
N LEU A 240 -5.14 -8.13 -17.98
CA LEU A 240 -4.05 -8.33 -18.95
C LEU A 240 -4.25 -9.59 -19.80
N LYS A 241 -5.30 -10.35 -19.56
CA LYS A 241 -5.63 -11.57 -20.31
C LYS A 241 -5.47 -11.33 -21.81
N LYS A 242 -4.70 -12.20 -22.44
CA LYS A 242 -4.55 -12.24 -23.91
C LYS A 242 -5.72 -12.96 -24.56
#